data_d97573d911bf05bb8aceda77448c6e25
#
_entry.id   d97573d911bf05bb8aceda77448c6e25
#
_cell.length_a   1.000
_cell.length_b   1.000
_cell.length_c   1.000
_cell.angle_alpha   90.00
_cell.angle_beta   90.00
_cell.angle_gamma   90.00
#
_symmetry.space_group_name_H-M   'P 1'
#
loop_
_entity.id
_entity.type
_entity.pdbx_description
1 polymer ?
#
loop_
_entity_poly.entity_id
_entity_poly.type
_entity_poly.pdbx_seq_one_letter_code
_entity_poly.pdbx_strand_id
1 'polypeptide(L)'
;RFFLNYLAGDETLYQDNKPVSLADIARQRQLVWEAWVEANNRFDEQKLIGLGKLEQENSGNWDLPAELEPHAVMPYYWGCKGEPGPEGGYPLYLYMHGSGDKGQEWATGILLCQKFDDVPSAYFIPQIPNMGNYYRWWQKSKQFAWEKLLRLAFVSGNINPDKVYFFGISEGGYGSQRLASYYADYLAGAGPMAGGEPLKNAPVENCRNIAFSFLTGAADAGFYRK
;
A
#
# COMPACT_ATOMS: atom_id res chain seq x y z
N ARG A 1 -16.88 0.64 -20.15
CA ARG A 1 -17.22 -0.82 -20.15
C ARG A 1 -15.96 -1.68 -19.95
N PHE A 2 -14.89 -1.47 -20.73
CA PHE A 2 -13.64 -2.25 -20.62
C PHE A 2 -13.09 -2.29 -19.18
N PHE A 3 -12.89 -1.14 -18.54
CA PHE A 3 -12.36 -1.09 -17.17
C PHE A 3 -13.28 -1.72 -16.12
N LEU A 4 -14.60 -1.68 -16.30
CA LEU A 4 -15.53 -2.36 -15.40
C LEU A 4 -15.41 -3.89 -15.53
N ASN A 5 -15.24 -4.39 -16.75
CA ASN A 5 -15.00 -5.82 -16.99
C ASN A 5 -13.66 -6.26 -16.36
N TYR A 6 -12.60 -5.47 -16.56
CA TYR A 6 -11.29 -5.71 -15.95
C TYR A 6 -11.37 -5.76 -14.42
N LEU A 7 -12.06 -4.80 -13.79
CA LEU A 7 -12.26 -4.78 -12.34
C LEU A 7 -13.09 -5.99 -11.85
N ALA A 8 -13.94 -6.55 -12.70
CA ALA A 8 -14.70 -7.77 -12.43
C ALA A 8 -13.90 -9.07 -12.69
N GLY A 9 -12.62 -8.97 -13.04
CA GLY A 9 -11.75 -10.13 -13.30
C GLY A 9 -11.74 -10.64 -14.74
N ASP A 10 -12.32 -9.90 -15.68
CA ASP A 10 -12.21 -10.20 -17.11
C ASP A 10 -10.87 -9.64 -17.65
N GLU A 11 -9.90 -10.53 -17.80
CA GLU A 11 -8.56 -10.19 -18.31
C GLU A 11 -8.49 -10.10 -19.84
N THR A 12 -9.62 -10.08 -20.54
CA THR A 12 -9.66 -9.95 -22.00
C THR A 12 -8.96 -8.66 -22.42
N LEU A 13 -7.81 -8.80 -23.07
CA LEU A 13 -7.04 -7.67 -23.56
C LEU A 13 -7.78 -6.97 -24.71
N TYR A 14 -8.06 -5.69 -24.54
CA TYR A 14 -8.48 -4.84 -25.65
C TYR A 14 -7.24 -4.45 -26.46
N GLN A 15 -7.20 -4.84 -27.72
CA GLN A 15 -6.15 -4.44 -28.63
C GLN A 15 -6.71 -3.44 -29.64
N ASP A 16 -6.36 -2.17 -29.48
CA ASP A 16 -6.53 -1.16 -30.51
C ASP A 16 -5.13 -0.85 -31.08
N ASN A 17 -4.87 -1.32 -32.30
CA ASN A 17 -3.60 -1.16 -32.97
C ASN A 17 -3.47 0.21 -33.72
N LYS A 18 -4.37 1.16 -33.43
CA LYS A 18 -4.28 2.49 -34.04
C LYS A 18 -3.07 3.24 -33.49
N PRO A 19 -2.19 3.74 -34.36
CA PRO A 19 -1.06 4.55 -33.89
C PRO A 19 -1.56 5.85 -33.26
N VAL A 20 -0.97 6.21 -32.12
CA VAL A 20 -1.21 7.48 -31.43
C VAL A 20 -0.02 8.40 -31.73
N SER A 21 -0.26 9.64 -32.16
CA SER A 21 0.80 10.59 -32.35
C SER A 21 1.43 11.01 -31.02
N LEU A 22 2.74 11.34 -31.04
CA LEU A 22 3.42 11.82 -29.82
C LEU A 22 2.74 13.06 -29.22
N ALA A 23 2.19 13.95 -30.08
CA ALA A 23 1.45 15.12 -29.61
C ALA A 23 0.15 14.80 -28.89
N ASP A 24 -0.45 13.64 -29.16
CA ASP A 24 -1.73 13.21 -28.58
C ASP A 24 -1.56 12.36 -27.30
N ILE A 25 -0.36 11.90 -26.98
CA ILE A 25 -0.13 10.97 -25.87
C ILE A 25 -0.67 11.53 -24.53
N ALA A 26 -0.35 12.79 -24.23
CA ALA A 26 -0.79 13.40 -22.96
C ALA A 26 -2.32 13.43 -22.85
N ARG A 27 -3.00 13.83 -23.92
CA ARG A 27 -4.47 13.86 -23.99
C ARG A 27 -5.07 12.45 -23.87
N GLN A 28 -4.49 11.46 -24.54
CA GLN A 28 -4.97 10.07 -24.49
C GLN A 28 -4.78 9.48 -23.09
N ARG A 29 -3.64 9.72 -22.45
CA ARG A 29 -3.42 9.29 -21.06
C ARG A 29 -4.44 9.89 -20.10
N GLN A 30 -4.76 11.18 -20.26
CA GLN A 30 -5.77 11.84 -19.44
C GLN A 30 -7.16 11.20 -19.62
N LEU A 31 -7.59 10.96 -20.85
CA LEU A 31 -8.87 10.30 -21.13
C LEU A 31 -8.94 8.89 -20.57
N VAL A 32 -7.86 8.13 -20.69
CA VAL A 32 -7.77 6.78 -20.08
C VAL A 32 -7.87 6.85 -18.58
N TRP A 33 -7.18 7.81 -17.95
CA TRP A 33 -7.24 8.02 -16.51
C TRP A 33 -8.65 8.39 -16.03
N GLU A 34 -9.31 9.34 -16.69
CA GLU A 34 -10.68 9.75 -16.37
C GLU A 34 -11.65 8.56 -16.48
N ALA A 35 -11.55 7.77 -17.54
CA ALA A 35 -12.36 6.57 -17.73
C ALA A 35 -12.07 5.49 -16.67
N TRP A 36 -10.81 5.37 -16.22
CA TRP A 36 -10.42 4.50 -15.13
C TRP A 36 -11.02 4.94 -13.79
N VAL A 37 -10.93 6.22 -13.47
CA VAL A 37 -11.54 6.82 -12.26
C VAL A 37 -13.05 6.61 -12.27
N GLU A 38 -13.73 6.89 -13.38
CA GLU A 38 -15.17 6.66 -13.51
C GLU A 38 -15.54 5.19 -13.29
N ALA A 39 -14.80 4.26 -13.90
CA ALA A 39 -15.05 2.83 -13.73
C ALA A 39 -14.87 2.40 -12.27
N ASN A 40 -13.83 2.85 -11.60
CA ASN A 40 -13.60 2.56 -10.19
C ASN A 40 -14.71 3.12 -9.29
N ASN A 41 -15.21 4.31 -9.56
CA ASN A 41 -16.31 4.91 -8.80
C ASN A 41 -17.62 4.11 -8.95
N ARG A 42 -17.85 3.51 -10.12
CA ARG A 42 -19.06 2.73 -10.45
C ARG A 42 -18.96 1.25 -10.07
N PHE A 43 -17.75 0.74 -9.90
CA PHE A 43 -17.53 -0.67 -9.57
C PHE A 43 -18.05 -0.97 -8.16
N ASP A 44 -18.87 -2.01 -8.01
CA ASP A 44 -19.47 -2.41 -6.73
C ASP A 44 -18.44 -3.20 -5.89
N GLU A 45 -17.81 -2.51 -4.98
CA GLU A 45 -16.84 -3.07 -4.02
C GLU A 45 -16.76 -2.23 -2.75
N GLN A 46 -16.23 -2.82 -1.67
CA GLN A 46 -15.87 -2.04 -0.46
C GLN A 46 -14.78 -1.01 -0.81
N LYS A 47 -15.10 0.27 -0.64
CA LYS A 47 -14.18 1.40 -0.90
C LYS A 47 -13.30 1.68 0.32
N LEU A 48 -12.33 2.59 0.16
CA LEU A 48 -11.74 3.29 1.28
C LEU A 48 -12.79 4.18 1.95
N ILE A 49 -12.73 4.29 3.27
CA ILE A 49 -13.48 5.31 3.99
C ILE A 49 -12.96 6.72 3.60
N GLY A 50 -13.68 7.77 3.94
CA GLY A 50 -13.21 9.14 3.73
C GLY A 50 -11.87 9.39 4.43
N LEU A 51 -10.95 10.10 3.76
CA LEU A 51 -9.68 10.50 4.36
C LEU A 51 -9.97 11.57 5.43
N GLY A 52 -9.78 11.20 6.69
CA GLY A 52 -9.96 12.07 7.84
C GLY A 52 -8.63 12.31 8.56
N LYS A 53 -8.68 12.79 9.80
CA LYS A 53 -7.48 12.86 10.64
C LYS A 53 -6.96 11.47 10.97
N LEU A 54 -5.65 11.35 11.20
CA LEU A 54 -5.03 10.12 11.66
C LEU A 54 -5.36 9.87 13.14
N GLU A 55 -6.54 9.31 13.40
CA GLU A 55 -7.12 9.01 14.71
C GLU A 55 -7.75 7.61 14.69
N GLN A 56 -7.93 7.00 15.87
CA GLN A 56 -8.47 5.63 15.98
C GLN A 56 -9.91 5.51 15.50
N GLU A 57 -10.67 6.58 15.60
CA GLU A 57 -12.07 6.67 15.16
C GLU A 57 -12.20 6.60 13.64
N ASN A 58 -11.15 6.98 12.91
CA ASN A 58 -11.13 6.93 11.44
C ASN A 58 -10.62 5.58 10.95
N SER A 59 -11.44 4.56 11.12
CA SER A 59 -11.12 3.16 10.79
C SER A 59 -12.18 2.53 9.89
N GLY A 60 -11.75 1.59 9.07
CA GLY A 60 -12.59 0.78 8.20
C GLY A 60 -12.18 -0.69 8.22
N ASN A 61 -12.91 -1.48 7.46
CA ASN A 61 -12.62 -2.90 7.30
C ASN A 61 -12.71 -3.29 5.81
N TRP A 62 -11.88 -4.21 5.40
CA TRP A 62 -12.02 -4.92 4.12
C TRP A 62 -12.16 -6.42 4.34
N ASP A 63 -13.12 -7.00 3.65
CA ASP A 63 -13.16 -8.45 3.48
C ASP A 63 -12.12 -8.84 2.40
N LEU A 64 -11.26 -9.78 2.74
CA LEU A 64 -10.31 -10.34 1.79
C LEU A 64 -10.92 -11.58 1.12
N PRO A 65 -10.53 -11.90 -0.13
CA PRO A 65 -11.05 -13.07 -0.83
C PRO A 65 -10.87 -14.35 -0.03
N ALA A 66 -11.95 -15.07 0.23
CA ALA A 66 -11.96 -16.25 1.09
C ALA A 66 -11.10 -17.41 0.53
N GLU A 67 -10.93 -17.44 -0.78
CA GLU A 67 -10.06 -18.39 -1.48
C GLU A 67 -8.57 -18.12 -1.24
N LEU A 68 -8.22 -16.91 -0.88
CA LEU A 68 -6.84 -16.52 -0.53
C LEU A 68 -6.56 -16.66 0.96
N GLU A 69 -7.55 -16.33 1.80
CA GLU A 69 -7.44 -16.40 3.25
C GLU A 69 -8.83 -16.52 3.89
N PRO A 70 -9.17 -17.70 4.48
CA PRO A 70 -10.50 -17.94 5.02
C PRO A 70 -10.88 -16.95 6.13
N HIS A 71 -12.11 -16.42 6.05
CA HIS A 71 -12.69 -15.50 7.05
C HIS A 71 -11.84 -14.28 7.38
N ALA A 72 -11.03 -13.84 6.43
CA ALA A 72 -10.13 -12.71 6.63
C ALA A 72 -10.86 -11.38 6.49
N VAL A 73 -10.99 -10.68 7.60
CA VAL A 73 -11.39 -9.28 7.65
C VAL A 73 -10.16 -8.46 8.07
N MET A 74 -9.79 -7.47 7.28
CA MET A 74 -8.65 -6.59 7.54
C MET A 74 -9.15 -5.23 8.06
N PRO A 75 -9.10 -4.97 9.37
CA PRO A 75 -9.28 -3.62 9.89
C PRO A 75 -8.13 -2.72 9.45
N TYR A 76 -8.40 -1.44 9.22
CA TYR A 76 -7.36 -0.47 8.91
C TYR A 76 -7.72 0.92 9.45
N TYR A 77 -6.70 1.71 9.81
CA TYR A 77 -6.83 3.15 9.95
C TYR A 77 -6.49 3.82 8.62
N TRP A 78 -7.26 4.84 8.28
CA TRP A 78 -7.05 5.65 7.08
C TRP A 78 -7.15 7.12 7.44
N GLY A 79 -6.03 7.83 7.53
CA GLY A 79 -6.04 9.19 7.98
C GLY A 79 -4.81 9.99 7.57
N CYS A 80 -4.91 11.31 7.71
CA CYS A 80 -3.84 12.24 7.35
C CYS A 80 -3.43 13.14 8.52
N LYS A 81 -2.25 13.73 8.38
CA LYS A 81 -1.69 14.79 9.23
C LYS A 81 -1.42 16.02 8.38
N GLY A 82 -1.87 17.20 8.87
CA GLY A 82 -1.73 18.47 8.17
C GLY A 82 -2.57 18.58 6.90
N GLU A 83 -2.31 19.61 6.13
CA GLU A 83 -2.95 19.86 4.84
C GLU A 83 -2.03 19.44 3.68
N PRO A 84 -2.57 18.97 2.54
CA PRO A 84 -1.73 18.55 1.43
C PRO A 84 -0.92 19.72 0.87
N GLY A 85 0.29 19.43 0.41
CA GLY A 85 1.14 20.43 -0.21
C GLY A 85 0.63 20.92 -1.57
N PRO A 86 1.20 22.02 -2.10
CA PRO A 86 0.77 22.63 -3.37
C PRO A 86 1.00 21.73 -4.60
N GLU A 87 1.80 20.69 -4.48
CA GLU A 87 2.08 19.72 -5.55
C GLU A 87 0.95 18.69 -5.76
N GLY A 88 -0.15 18.83 -5.01
CA GLY A 88 -1.33 17.98 -5.10
C GLY A 88 -1.19 16.63 -4.38
N GLY A 89 -2.12 16.37 -3.47
CA GLY A 89 -2.22 15.12 -2.71
C GLY A 89 -1.18 14.93 -1.60
N TYR A 90 -1.46 13.98 -0.73
CA TYR A 90 -0.57 13.60 0.36
C TYR A 90 0.46 12.55 -0.08
N PRO A 91 1.68 12.57 0.46
CA PRO A 91 2.50 11.36 0.54
C PRO A 91 1.73 10.26 1.25
N LEU A 92 1.75 9.05 0.71
CA LEU A 92 1.08 7.88 1.29
C LEU A 92 2.09 6.97 1.97
N TYR A 93 1.83 6.66 3.23
CA TYR A 93 2.60 5.70 4.01
C TYR A 93 1.75 4.47 4.34
N LEU A 94 2.18 3.29 3.89
CA LEU A 94 1.67 2.01 4.37
C LEU A 94 2.56 1.53 5.51
N TYR A 95 2.02 1.49 6.73
CA TYR A 95 2.70 0.94 7.90
C TYR A 95 2.27 -0.49 8.19
N MET A 96 3.23 -1.39 8.33
CA MET A 96 3.03 -2.79 8.68
C MET A 96 3.58 -3.07 10.08
N HIS A 97 2.73 -3.56 10.98
CA HIS A 97 3.10 -3.81 12.36
C HIS A 97 3.91 -5.12 12.54
N GLY A 98 4.46 -5.33 13.72
CA GLY A 98 5.22 -6.51 14.12
C GLY A 98 4.34 -7.74 14.42
N SER A 99 4.97 -8.84 14.87
CA SER A 99 4.34 -10.16 15.08
C SER A 99 3.86 -10.41 16.51
N GLY A 100 3.56 -9.38 17.28
CA GLY A 100 2.93 -9.48 18.61
C GLY A 100 1.45 -9.82 18.54
N ASP A 101 0.72 -9.55 19.63
CA ASP A 101 -0.73 -9.57 19.60
C ASP A 101 -1.24 -8.55 18.58
N LYS A 102 -2.02 -9.01 17.60
CA LYS A 102 -2.40 -8.19 16.45
C LYS A 102 -3.16 -6.92 16.82
N GLY A 103 -3.98 -6.96 17.89
CA GLY A 103 -4.73 -5.81 18.35
C GLY A 103 -3.83 -4.77 19.00
N GLN A 104 -2.89 -5.21 19.85
CA GLN A 104 -1.91 -4.34 20.51
C GLN A 104 -0.93 -3.74 19.50
N GLU A 105 -0.41 -4.54 18.57
CA GLU A 105 0.50 -4.09 17.52
C GLU A 105 -0.17 -3.03 16.62
N TRP A 106 -1.44 -3.23 16.27
CA TRP A 106 -2.20 -2.28 15.47
C TRP A 106 -2.46 -0.95 16.21
N ALA A 107 -2.91 -1.04 17.47
CA ALA A 107 -3.10 0.13 18.33
C ALA A 107 -1.80 0.89 18.59
N THR A 108 -0.68 0.18 18.76
CA THR A 108 0.65 0.80 18.90
C THR A 108 1.10 1.44 17.60
N GLY A 109 0.76 0.84 16.46
CA GLY A 109 1.11 1.32 15.13
C GLY A 109 0.59 2.72 14.86
N ILE A 110 -0.68 2.99 15.15
CA ILE A 110 -1.23 4.34 14.95
C ILE A 110 -0.57 5.37 15.87
N LEU A 111 -0.33 5.01 17.14
CA LEU A 111 0.34 5.90 18.09
C LEU A 111 1.78 6.24 17.66
N LEU A 112 2.47 5.28 17.06
CA LEU A 112 3.80 5.50 16.49
C LEU A 112 3.73 6.45 15.29
N CYS A 113 2.84 6.18 14.34
CA CYS A 113 2.69 6.98 13.12
C CYS A 113 2.26 8.43 13.41
N GLN A 114 1.45 8.64 14.45
CA GLN A 114 1.08 9.99 14.89
C GLN A 114 2.28 10.82 15.39
N LYS A 115 3.35 10.17 15.89
CA LYS A 115 4.54 10.82 16.45
C LYS A 115 5.62 11.18 15.44
N PHE A 116 5.55 10.65 14.22
CA PHE A 116 6.53 11.01 13.20
C PHE A 116 6.39 12.47 12.78
N ASP A 117 7.53 13.12 12.53
CA ASP A 117 7.60 14.50 12.02
C ASP A 117 7.67 14.47 10.48
N ASP A 118 6.53 14.22 9.86
CA ASP A 118 6.39 13.95 8.42
C ASP A 118 5.16 14.66 7.80
N VAL A 119 4.76 15.77 8.36
CA VAL A 119 3.62 16.57 7.86
C VAL A 119 4.02 17.34 6.58
N PRO A 120 3.19 17.30 5.50
CA PRO A 120 1.92 16.59 5.37
C PRO A 120 2.08 15.10 5.03
N SER A 121 1.19 14.25 5.51
CA SER A 121 1.22 12.81 5.24
C SER A 121 -0.15 12.16 5.35
N ALA A 122 -0.38 11.08 4.61
CA ALA A 122 -1.51 10.18 4.78
C ALA A 122 -1.01 8.76 5.09
N TYR A 123 -1.78 8.04 5.91
CA TYR A 123 -1.42 6.72 6.40
C TYR A 123 -2.51 5.71 6.13
N PHE A 124 -2.10 4.55 5.65
CA PHE A 124 -2.87 3.31 5.74
C PHE A 124 -2.18 2.39 6.72
N ILE A 125 -2.86 2.06 7.82
CA ILE A 125 -2.32 1.25 8.92
C ILE A 125 -3.23 0.04 9.09
N PRO A 126 -2.98 -1.08 8.41
CA PRO A 126 -3.80 -2.28 8.51
C PRO A 126 -3.48 -3.08 9.77
N GLN A 127 -4.47 -3.85 10.23
CA GLN A 127 -4.25 -4.97 11.14
C GLN A 127 -4.15 -6.26 10.34
N ILE A 128 -3.19 -7.13 10.67
CA ILE A 128 -3.15 -8.46 10.07
C ILE A 128 -4.47 -9.21 10.38
N PRO A 129 -5.16 -9.79 9.37
CA PRO A 129 -6.48 -10.39 9.61
C PRO A 129 -6.41 -11.59 10.53
N ASN A 130 -5.59 -12.58 10.20
CA ASN A 130 -5.46 -13.83 10.92
C ASN A 130 -4.04 -14.06 11.46
N MET A 131 -3.97 -14.73 12.61
CA MET A 131 -2.73 -15.17 13.26
C MET A 131 -2.19 -16.47 12.61
N GLY A 132 -1.05 -16.92 13.10
CA GLY A 132 -0.47 -18.21 12.70
C GLY A 132 0.09 -18.20 11.28
N ASN A 133 -0.27 -19.16 10.47
CA ASN A 133 0.28 -19.36 9.13
C ASN A 133 -0.05 -18.20 8.18
N TYR A 134 -1.05 -17.39 8.48
CA TYR A 134 -1.43 -16.22 7.70
C TYR A 134 -0.78 -14.92 8.16
N TYR A 135 0.03 -14.96 9.19
CA TYR A 135 0.71 -13.78 9.73
C TYR A 135 1.94 -13.41 8.91
N ARG A 136 1.73 -13.01 7.66
CA ARG A 136 2.79 -12.56 6.74
C ARG A 136 2.23 -11.49 5.81
N TRP A 137 2.87 -10.31 5.79
CA TRP A 137 2.43 -9.16 5.01
C TRP A 137 2.52 -9.34 3.49
N TRP A 138 3.31 -10.29 3.01
CA TRP A 138 3.52 -10.58 1.58
C TRP A 138 2.68 -11.75 1.04
N GLN A 139 1.76 -12.31 1.80
CA GLN A 139 0.86 -13.35 1.29
C GLN A 139 -0.13 -12.77 0.26
N LYS A 140 -0.62 -13.64 -0.63
CA LYS A 140 -1.51 -13.25 -1.73
C LYS A 140 -2.74 -12.46 -1.27
N SER A 141 -3.33 -12.83 -0.14
CA SER A 141 -4.47 -12.10 0.44
C SER A 141 -4.12 -10.64 0.76
N LYS A 142 -2.90 -10.41 1.31
CA LYS A 142 -2.42 -9.06 1.61
C LYS A 142 -1.99 -8.33 0.34
N GLN A 143 -1.38 -9.02 -0.62
CA GLN A 143 -1.08 -8.41 -1.93
C GLN A 143 -2.35 -7.89 -2.60
N PHE A 144 -3.45 -8.67 -2.57
CA PHE A 144 -4.76 -8.18 -3.01
C PHE A 144 -5.15 -6.87 -2.30
N ALA A 145 -4.95 -6.79 -0.98
CA ALA A 145 -5.24 -5.57 -0.22
C ALA A 145 -4.34 -4.39 -0.62
N TRP A 146 -3.04 -4.63 -0.89
CA TRP A 146 -2.12 -3.57 -1.32
C TRP A 146 -2.44 -3.04 -2.71
N GLU A 147 -2.78 -3.92 -3.65
CA GLU A 147 -3.22 -3.53 -5.00
C GLU A 147 -4.52 -2.74 -4.94
N LYS A 148 -5.47 -3.18 -4.12
CA LYS A 148 -6.71 -2.46 -3.86
C LYS A 148 -6.46 -1.09 -3.23
N LEU A 149 -5.56 -1.00 -2.23
CA LEU A 149 -5.15 0.25 -1.59
C LEU A 149 -4.61 1.24 -2.61
N LEU A 150 -3.58 0.85 -3.36
CA LEU A 150 -2.92 1.72 -4.35
C LEU A 150 -3.94 2.22 -5.37
N ARG A 151 -4.77 1.33 -5.90
CA ARG A 151 -5.81 1.67 -6.85
C ARG A 151 -6.82 2.69 -6.29
N LEU A 152 -7.42 2.41 -5.13
CA LEU A 152 -8.42 3.27 -4.53
C LEU A 152 -7.84 4.59 -4.02
N ALA A 153 -6.63 4.57 -3.48
CA ALA A 153 -5.92 5.76 -3.04
C ALA A 153 -5.64 6.72 -4.21
N PHE A 154 -5.17 6.18 -5.35
CA PHE A 154 -4.88 7.02 -6.52
C PHE A 154 -6.13 7.59 -7.16
N VAL A 155 -7.20 6.80 -7.34
CA VAL A 155 -8.45 7.30 -7.92
C VAL A 155 -9.20 8.26 -7.01
N SER A 156 -8.90 8.30 -5.71
CA SER A 156 -9.48 9.28 -4.78
C SER A 156 -9.04 10.72 -5.09
N GLY A 157 -7.90 10.90 -5.74
CA GLY A 157 -7.29 12.21 -5.99
C GLY A 157 -6.65 12.85 -4.75
N ASN A 158 -6.68 12.19 -3.59
CA ASN A 158 -6.12 12.72 -2.34
C ASN A 158 -4.63 12.40 -2.17
N ILE A 159 -4.13 11.41 -2.89
CA ILE A 159 -2.75 10.89 -2.75
C ILE A 159 -1.91 11.29 -3.95
N ASN A 160 -0.68 11.73 -3.68
CA ASN A 160 0.33 11.92 -4.71
C ASN A 160 0.91 10.55 -5.10
N PRO A 161 0.67 10.06 -6.35
CA PRO A 161 1.13 8.74 -6.77
C PRO A 161 2.65 8.60 -6.85
N ASP A 162 3.39 9.72 -6.91
CA ASP A 162 4.84 9.72 -6.94
C ASP A 162 5.48 9.68 -5.53
N LYS A 163 4.65 9.69 -4.46
CA LYS A 163 5.09 9.75 -3.06
C LYS A 163 4.44 8.64 -2.23
N VAL A 164 4.69 7.38 -2.59
CA VAL A 164 4.19 6.20 -1.87
C VAL A 164 5.33 5.46 -1.19
N TYR A 165 5.16 5.16 0.09
CA TYR A 165 6.19 4.56 0.93
C TYR A 165 5.65 3.36 1.70
N PHE A 166 6.38 2.24 1.67
CA PHE A 166 6.09 1.07 2.49
C PHE A 166 7.13 0.97 3.61
N PHE A 167 6.66 0.85 4.83
CA PHE A 167 7.55 0.68 5.97
C PHE A 167 6.90 -0.17 7.07
N GLY A 168 7.69 -0.65 7.99
CA GLY A 168 7.19 -1.48 9.08
C GLY A 168 8.28 -1.97 10.00
N ILE A 169 7.87 -2.54 11.13
CA ILE A 169 8.76 -3.03 12.18
C ILE A 169 8.68 -4.54 12.33
N SER A 170 9.82 -5.20 12.60
CA SER A 170 9.89 -6.65 12.83
C SER A 170 9.29 -7.43 11.66
N GLU A 171 8.19 -8.16 11.83
CA GLU A 171 7.47 -8.83 10.74
C GLU A 171 7.05 -7.83 9.64
N GLY A 172 6.63 -6.62 10.03
CA GLY A 172 6.37 -5.53 9.09
C GLY A 172 7.63 -5.03 8.37
N GLY A 173 8.78 -5.09 9.03
CA GLY A 173 10.09 -4.81 8.43
C GLY A 173 10.45 -5.82 7.33
N TYR A 174 10.28 -7.12 7.60
CA TYR A 174 10.42 -8.17 6.58
C TYR A 174 9.43 -7.95 5.43
N GLY A 175 8.16 -7.61 5.77
CA GLY A 175 7.12 -7.32 4.80
C GLY A 175 7.47 -6.15 3.90
N SER A 176 7.87 -5.02 4.48
CA SER A 176 8.19 -3.80 3.71
C SER A 176 9.37 -4.00 2.77
N GLN A 177 10.42 -4.72 3.19
CA GLN A 177 11.55 -5.04 2.33
C GLN A 177 11.15 -5.94 1.15
N ARG A 178 10.38 -7.00 1.43
CA ARG A 178 9.94 -7.95 0.41
C ARG A 178 8.99 -7.30 -0.59
N LEU A 179 8.01 -6.55 -0.08
CA LEU A 179 7.03 -5.84 -0.91
C LEU A 179 7.66 -4.70 -1.70
N ALA A 180 8.70 -4.03 -1.17
CA ALA A 180 9.44 -3.01 -1.91
C ALA A 180 10.05 -3.55 -3.21
N SER A 181 10.61 -4.76 -3.19
CA SER A 181 11.16 -5.38 -4.39
C SER A 181 10.08 -5.83 -5.39
N TYR A 182 8.86 -6.06 -4.93
CA TYR A 182 7.72 -6.47 -5.76
C TYR A 182 6.95 -5.28 -6.33
N TYR A 183 6.76 -4.23 -5.54
CA TYR A 183 6.00 -3.02 -5.91
C TYR A 183 6.89 -1.82 -6.25
N ALA A 184 8.15 -2.04 -6.61
CA ALA A 184 9.12 -0.97 -6.83
C ALA A 184 8.63 0.12 -7.81
N ASP A 185 7.85 -0.27 -8.83
CA ASP A 185 7.31 0.67 -9.82
C ASP A 185 6.22 1.62 -9.26
N TYR A 186 5.67 1.29 -8.09
CA TYR A 186 4.67 2.12 -7.42
C TYR A 186 5.23 2.94 -6.27
N LEU A 187 6.48 2.66 -5.85
CA LEU A 187 7.03 3.21 -4.61
C LEU A 187 8.06 4.30 -4.88
N ALA A 188 7.98 5.36 -4.09
CA ALA A 188 9.05 6.35 -3.93
C ALA A 188 10.12 5.85 -2.94
N GLY A 189 9.75 4.96 -2.01
CA GLY A 189 10.71 4.41 -1.07
C GLY A 189 10.15 3.33 -0.16
N ALA A 190 11.07 2.72 0.61
CA ALA A 190 10.76 1.74 1.63
C ALA A 190 11.64 1.91 2.88
N GLY A 191 11.09 1.55 4.04
CA GLY A 191 11.76 1.71 5.34
C GLY A 191 11.57 0.49 6.24
N PRO A 192 12.25 -0.66 6.00
CA PRO A 192 12.24 -1.77 6.94
C PRO A 192 12.96 -1.41 8.24
N MET A 193 12.30 -1.66 9.37
CA MET A 193 12.84 -1.47 10.70
C MET A 193 12.89 -2.81 11.43
N ALA A 194 14.03 -3.13 12.03
CA ALA A 194 14.26 -4.36 12.81
C ALA A 194 13.74 -5.62 12.10
N GLY A 195 13.86 -5.67 10.78
CA GLY A 195 13.55 -6.80 9.90
C GLY A 195 14.66 -6.94 8.86
N GLY A 196 14.75 -8.08 8.21
CA GLY A 196 15.79 -8.29 7.18
C GLY A 196 15.54 -9.59 6.41
N GLU A 197 15.06 -9.46 5.18
CA GLU A 197 14.87 -10.59 4.29
C GLU A 197 16.18 -10.97 3.57
N PRO A 198 16.45 -12.27 3.38
CA PRO A 198 17.52 -12.69 2.49
C PRO A 198 17.30 -12.13 1.07
N LEU A 199 18.36 -11.73 0.39
CA LEU A 199 18.29 -11.13 -0.96
C LEU A 199 17.57 -12.00 -1.98
N LYS A 200 17.62 -13.34 -1.83
CA LYS A 200 16.85 -14.27 -2.68
C LYS A 200 15.34 -14.10 -2.61
N ASN A 201 14.83 -13.54 -1.49
CA ASN A 201 13.40 -13.28 -1.26
C ASN A 201 13.01 -11.83 -1.56
N ALA A 202 13.97 -10.92 -1.53
CA ALA A 202 13.81 -9.49 -1.76
C ALA A 202 14.99 -8.96 -2.57
N PRO A 203 15.02 -9.19 -3.89
CA PRO A 203 16.13 -8.77 -4.77
C PRO A 203 16.32 -7.25 -4.72
N VAL A 204 17.52 -6.82 -4.35
CA VAL A 204 17.84 -5.39 -4.20
C VAL A 204 17.88 -4.66 -5.54
N GLU A 205 18.15 -5.39 -6.61
CA GLU A 205 18.19 -4.86 -7.98
C GLU A 205 16.88 -4.20 -8.38
N ASN A 206 15.75 -4.71 -7.87
CA ASN A 206 14.44 -4.13 -8.12
C ASN A 206 14.26 -2.78 -7.42
N CYS A 207 14.97 -2.56 -6.31
CA CYS A 207 14.85 -1.34 -5.50
C CYS A 207 15.85 -0.23 -5.90
N ARG A 208 16.62 -0.40 -6.96
CA ARG A 208 17.69 0.55 -7.37
C ARG A 208 17.20 1.98 -7.67
N ASN A 209 15.91 2.15 -7.99
CA ASN A 209 15.33 3.44 -8.38
C ASN A 209 14.44 4.05 -7.30
N ILE A 210 14.37 3.45 -6.11
CA ILE A 210 13.57 3.96 -4.99
C ILE A 210 14.46 4.30 -3.80
N ALA A 211 14.03 5.23 -2.97
CA ALA A 211 14.71 5.54 -1.72
C ALA A 211 14.58 4.35 -0.74
N PHE A 212 15.67 3.97 -0.08
CA PHE A 212 15.65 2.85 0.84
C PHE A 212 16.34 3.21 2.15
N SER A 213 15.60 3.13 3.28
CA SER A 213 16.12 3.33 4.62
C SER A 213 16.00 2.04 5.41
N PHE A 214 17.12 1.54 5.92
CA PHE A 214 17.14 0.33 6.73
C PHE A 214 17.56 0.67 8.16
N LEU A 215 16.69 0.38 9.13
CA LEU A 215 16.94 0.66 10.54
C LEU A 215 17.01 -0.63 11.35
N THR A 216 18.14 -0.86 12.03
CA THR A 216 18.31 -1.99 12.94
C THR A 216 19.09 -1.59 14.18
N GLY A 217 18.83 -2.23 15.31
CA GLY A 217 19.57 -2.00 16.54
C GLY A 217 20.98 -2.61 16.47
N ALA A 218 21.99 -1.92 17.02
CA ALA A 218 23.38 -2.38 17.03
C ALA A 218 23.53 -3.73 17.75
N ALA A 219 22.70 -4.02 18.74
CA ALA A 219 22.68 -5.26 19.50
C ALA A 219 21.68 -6.31 18.99
N ASP A 220 20.98 -6.04 17.89
CA ASP A 220 19.99 -6.96 17.29
C ASP A 220 20.72 -8.04 16.49
N ALA A 221 21.17 -9.07 17.17
CA ALA A 221 21.95 -10.18 16.60
C ALA A 221 21.10 -11.37 16.13
N GLY A 222 19.79 -11.35 16.40
CA GLY A 222 18.86 -12.38 15.99
C GLY A 222 18.33 -12.14 14.57
N PHE A 223 17.83 -13.19 13.93
CA PHE A 223 17.03 -13.10 12.69
C PHE A 223 17.70 -12.47 11.46
N TYR A 224 19.02 -12.59 11.32
CA TYR A 224 19.77 -12.11 10.13
C TYR A 224 19.61 -10.61 9.81
N ARG A 225 19.44 -9.79 10.84
CA ARG A 225 19.22 -8.33 10.71
C ARG A 225 20.51 -7.53 10.55
N LYS A 226 21.59 -8.18 10.10
CA LYS A 226 22.89 -7.53 9.85
C LYS A 226 23.15 -7.39 8.36
#